data_b5211411180ac945fbd54e6b2cc58a3a
#
_entry.id   b5211411180ac945fbd54e6b2cc58a3a
#
_cell.length_a   1.000
_cell.length_b   1.000
_cell.length_c   1.000
_cell.angle_alpha   90.00
_cell.angle_beta   90.00
_cell.angle_gamma   90.00
#
_symmetry.space_group_name_H-M   'P 1'
#
loop_
_entity.id
_entity.type
_entity.pdbx_description
1 polymer ?
#
loop_
_entity_poly.entity_id
_entity_poly.type
_entity_poly.pdbx_seq_one_letter_code
_entity_poly.pdbx_strand_id
1 'polypeptide(L)'
;GKTYLAVAVGVTMFISGAVEKIILSRPAVEAGERLGFLPGDMKEKVDPYMQPLYDALNDFLPSKQVEKLIQEKRIEIAPLAFMRGRTLSNAFIVLDEAQNATTMQMKMFLTRLGEGSRMVITGDRTQVDLPRGTASGLAEAERILQGVRGVSFNYFTSKDVV
;
A
#
# COMPACT_ATOMS: atom_id res chain seq x y z
N GLY A 1 -2.59 11.86 6.99
CA GLY A 1 -1.31 12.26 6.70
C GLY A 1 -0.42 11.44 5.79
N LYS A 2 0.12 10.35 6.28
CA LYS A 2 1.12 9.56 5.53
C LYS A 2 0.56 8.95 4.26
N THR A 3 -0.64 8.38 4.33
CA THR A 3 -1.31 7.78 3.18
C THR A 3 -1.50 8.82 2.08
N TYR A 4 -1.99 9.98 2.46
CA TYR A 4 -2.24 11.09 1.54
C TYR A 4 -0.96 11.52 0.83
N LEU A 5 0.14 11.70 1.57
CA LEU A 5 1.42 12.10 1.00
C LEU A 5 1.97 11.06 0.04
N ALA A 6 1.89 9.78 0.39
CA ALA A 6 2.35 8.70 -0.46
C ALA A 6 1.57 8.67 -1.78
N VAL A 7 0.25 8.80 -1.71
CA VAL A 7 -0.61 8.82 -2.90
C VAL A 7 -0.31 10.05 -3.75
N ALA A 8 -0.08 11.22 -3.13
CA ALA A 8 0.26 12.45 -3.85
C ALA A 8 1.53 12.26 -4.70
N VAL A 9 2.56 11.67 -4.12
CA VAL A 9 3.81 11.40 -4.85
C VAL A 9 3.56 10.43 -6.00
N GLY A 10 2.80 9.37 -5.75
CA GLY A 10 2.46 8.39 -6.78
C GLY A 10 1.70 8.98 -7.95
N VAL A 11 0.70 9.81 -7.67
CA VAL A 11 -0.08 10.47 -8.71
C VAL A 11 0.81 11.41 -9.53
N THR A 12 1.68 12.16 -8.87
CA THR A 12 2.62 13.05 -9.56
C THR A 12 3.53 12.27 -10.50
N MET A 13 4.09 11.15 -10.05
CA MET A 13 4.95 10.31 -10.88
C MET A 13 4.17 9.68 -12.04
N PHE A 14 2.94 9.31 -11.80
CA PHE A 14 2.07 8.73 -12.83
C PHE A 14 1.74 9.76 -13.92
N ILE A 15 1.35 10.96 -13.52
CA ILE A 15 1.02 12.04 -14.47
C ILE A 15 2.24 12.44 -15.29
N SER A 16 3.42 12.49 -14.68
CA SER A 16 4.67 12.84 -15.38
C SER A 16 5.20 11.73 -16.29
N GLY A 17 4.62 10.54 -16.23
CA GLY A 17 5.09 9.38 -17.01
C GLY A 17 6.29 8.66 -16.41
N ALA A 18 6.70 9.00 -15.20
CA ALA A 18 7.81 8.32 -14.53
C ALA A 18 7.46 6.86 -14.18
N VAL A 19 6.18 6.58 -13.94
CA VAL A 19 5.67 5.22 -13.76
C VAL A 19 4.42 5.04 -14.63
N GLU A 20 4.11 3.79 -14.96
CA GLU A 20 2.96 3.45 -15.79
C GLU A 20 1.74 3.03 -14.99
N LYS A 21 1.94 2.66 -13.73
CA LYS A 21 0.89 2.14 -12.85
C LYS A 21 1.04 2.68 -11.44
N ILE A 22 -0.10 2.72 -10.74
CA ILE A 22 -0.14 2.97 -9.30
C ILE A 22 -0.79 1.75 -8.66
N ILE A 23 -0.13 1.18 -7.66
CA ILE A 23 -0.64 0.02 -6.93
C ILE A 23 -0.68 0.40 -5.44
N LEU A 24 -1.88 0.39 -4.87
CA LEU A 24 -2.10 0.73 -3.47
C LEU A 24 -2.58 -0.52 -2.74
N SER A 25 -1.97 -0.81 -1.62
CA SER A 25 -2.26 -2.01 -0.85
C SER A 25 -2.24 -1.74 0.64
N ARG A 26 -2.94 -2.59 1.38
CA ARG A 26 -2.90 -2.67 2.84
C ARG A 26 -2.84 -4.13 3.25
N PRO A 27 -2.17 -4.46 4.38
CA PRO A 27 -2.25 -5.81 4.92
C PRO A 27 -3.70 -6.08 5.34
N ALA A 28 -4.23 -7.21 4.89
CA ALA A 28 -5.56 -7.63 5.32
C ALA A 28 -5.41 -8.48 6.58
N VAL A 29 -5.47 -7.88 7.75
CA VAL A 29 -5.36 -8.58 9.03
C VAL A 29 -6.57 -9.51 9.20
N GLU A 30 -7.34 -9.38 10.23
CA GLU A 30 -8.55 -10.21 10.41
C GLU A 30 -9.63 -9.91 9.37
N ALA A 31 -9.64 -8.69 8.81
CA ALA A 31 -10.59 -8.31 7.78
C ALA A 31 -10.44 -9.13 6.50
N GLY A 32 -9.24 -9.67 6.21
CA GLY A 32 -9.01 -10.51 5.05
C GLY A 32 -9.82 -11.80 5.07
N GLU A 33 -10.00 -12.40 6.24
CA GLU A 33 -10.84 -13.58 6.39
C GLU A 33 -12.32 -13.26 6.17
N ARG A 34 -12.74 -12.06 6.55
CA ARG A 34 -14.11 -11.60 6.37
C ARG A 34 -14.43 -11.27 4.92
N LEU A 35 -13.44 -10.89 4.12
CA LEU A 35 -13.63 -10.60 2.71
C LEU A 35 -14.17 -11.81 1.93
N GLY A 36 -13.76 -13.02 2.32
CA GLY A 36 -14.26 -14.25 1.72
C GLY A 36 -15.72 -14.54 2.03
N PHE A 37 -16.29 -13.85 3.01
CA PHE A 37 -17.66 -14.07 3.45
C PHE A 37 -18.61 -12.91 3.14
N LEU A 38 -18.13 -11.86 2.50
CA LEU A 38 -18.97 -10.74 2.11
C LEU A 38 -19.96 -11.19 1.03
N PRO A 39 -21.26 -11.00 1.25
CA PRO A 39 -22.24 -11.34 0.23
C PRO A 39 -22.11 -10.41 -0.97
N GLY A 40 -22.08 -10.99 -2.15
CA GLY A 40 -22.03 -10.25 -3.40
C GLY A 40 -20.64 -10.22 -4.02
N ASP A 41 -20.56 -9.68 -5.22
CA ASP A 41 -19.33 -9.57 -5.97
C ASP A 41 -18.41 -8.53 -5.31
N MET A 42 -17.18 -8.91 -5.03
CA MET A 42 -16.17 -8.02 -4.46
C MET A 42 -15.91 -6.79 -5.32
N LYS A 43 -16.22 -6.86 -6.62
CA LYS A 43 -16.09 -5.71 -7.53
C LYS A 43 -17.14 -4.64 -7.28
N GLU A 44 -18.25 -4.99 -6.68
CA GLU A 44 -19.35 -4.06 -6.41
C GLU A 44 -19.29 -3.46 -5.01
N LYS A 45 -18.52 -4.07 -4.11
CA LYS A 45 -18.41 -3.61 -2.74
C LYS A 45 -16.98 -3.23 -2.42
N VAL A 46 -16.76 -1.92 -2.27
CA VAL A 46 -15.49 -1.42 -1.77
C VAL A 46 -15.35 -1.84 -0.31
N ASP A 47 -14.27 -2.56 -0.02
CA ASP A 47 -13.92 -2.89 1.35
C ASP A 47 -13.72 -1.59 2.14
N PRO A 48 -14.44 -1.36 3.23
CA PRO A 48 -14.26 -0.16 4.05
C PRO A 48 -12.80 0.06 4.49
N TYR A 49 -12.06 -1.01 4.67
CA TYR A 49 -10.63 -0.94 5.02
C TYR A 49 -9.79 -0.29 3.91
N MET A 50 -10.21 -0.43 2.66
CA MET A 50 -9.53 0.16 1.51
C MET A 50 -10.04 1.55 1.14
N GLN A 51 -11.17 1.98 1.72
CA GLN A 51 -11.79 3.25 1.38
C GLN A 51 -10.86 4.46 1.51
N PRO A 52 -10.00 4.57 2.55
CA PRO A 52 -9.08 5.69 2.64
C PRO A 52 -8.12 5.82 1.45
N LEU A 53 -7.78 4.70 0.80
CA LEU A 53 -6.93 4.72 -0.40
C LEU A 53 -7.69 5.31 -1.60
N TYR A 54 -8.95 4.95 -1.77
CA TYR A 54 -9.81 5.53 -2.80
C TYR A 54 -10.01 7.03 -2.55
N ASP A 55 -10.26 7.40 -1.31
CA ASP A 55 -10.48 8.81 -0.94
C ASP A 55 -9.24 9.65 -1.24
N ALA A 56 -8.06 9.13 -0.95
CA ALA A 56 -6.82 9.83 -1.24
C ALA A 56 -6.62 10.02 -2.75
N LEU A 57 -6.91 9.01 -3.56
CA LEU A 57 -6.85 9.14 -5.02
C LEU A 57 -7.83 10.19 -5.53
N ASN A 58 -9.05 10.19 -5.00
CA ASN A 58 -10.09 11.12 -5.44
C ASN A 58 -9.80 12.56 -5.07
N ASP A 59 -8.90 12.81 -4.12
CA ASP A 59 -8.45 14.16 -3.81
C ASP A 59 -7.51 14.71 -4.89
N PHE A 60 -6.90 13.86 -5.71
CA PHE A 60 -5.95 14.26 -6.74
C PHE A 60 -6.46 14.06 -8.15
N LEU A 61 -7.40 13.13 -8.34
CA LEU A 61 -7.95 12.79 -9.66
C LEU A 61 -9.46 12.72 -9.59
N PRO A 62 -10.17 13.18 -10.64
CA PRO A 62 -11.64 13.03 -10.69
C PRO A 62 -12.06 11.57 -10.57
N SER A 63 -13.16 11.31 -9.88
CA SER A 63 -13.66 9.95 -9.66
C SER A 63 -13.85 9.15 -10.94
N LYS A 64 -14.33 9.78 -11.99
CA LYS A 64 -14.51 9.10 -13.29
C LYS A 64 -13.18 8.68 -13.90
N GLN A 65 -12.15 9.48 -13.73
CA GLN A 65 -10.81 9.16 -14.21
C GLN A 65 -10.22 8.00 -13.40
N VAL A 66 -10.40 8.00 -12.09
CA VAL A 66 -9.95 6.89 -11.23
C VAL A 66 -10.63 5.59 -11.67
N GLU A 67 -11.95 5.59 -11.87
CA GLU A 67 -12.68 4.42 -12.33
C GLU A 67 -12.15 3.90 -13.67
N LYS A 68 -11.91 4.80 -14.61
CA LYS A 68 -11.37 4.44 -15.92
C LYS A 68 -9.99 3.80 -15.80
N LEU A 69 -9.12 4.39 -14.99
CA LEU A 69 -7.77 3.88 -14.80
C LEU A 69 -7.75 2.52 -14.09
N ILE A 70 -8.70 2.28 -13.19
CA ILE A 70 -8.88 0.97 -12.57
C ILE A 70 -9.32 -0.06 -13.60
N GLN A 71 -10.27 0.28 -14.47
CA GLN A 71 -10.71 -0.61 -15.53
C GLN A 71 -9.59 -0.95 -16.51
N GLU A 72 -8.73 0.01 -16.80
CA GLU A 72 -7.56 -0.17 -17.66
C GLU A 72 -6.39 -0.87 -16.95
N LYS A 73 -6.56 -1.21 -15.69
CA LYS A 73 -5.53 -1.83 -14.83
C LYS A 73 -4.27 -0.98 -14.67
N ARG A 74 -4.41 0.32 -14.77
CA ARG A 74 -3.34 1.29 -14.52
C ARG A 74 -3.34 1.80 -13.08
N ILE A 75 -4.47 1.69 -12.38
CA ILE A 75 -4.56 1.85 -10.93
C ILE A 75 -5.14 0.55 -10.38
N GLU A 76 -4.50 0.04 -9.35
CA GLU A 76 -4.95 -1.16 -8.67
C GLU A 76 -4.97 -0.90 -7.16
N ILE A 77 -6.09 -1.25 -6.52
CA ILE A 77 -6.25 -1.16 -5.07
C ILE A 77 -6.70 -2.52 -4.60
N ALA A 78 -5.82 -3.21 -3.85
CA ALA A 78 -6.09 -4.58 -3.44
C ALA A 78 -5.35 -4.92 -2.15
N PRO A 79 -5.87 -5.87 -1.37
CA PRO A 79 -5.16 -6.38 -0.20
C PRO A 79 -3.80 -6.95 -0.58
N LEU A 80 -2.87 -6.90 0.37
CA LEU A 80 -1.49 -7.36 0.17
C LEU A 80 -1.40 -8.79 -0.37
N ALA A 81 -2.29 -9.67 0.05
CA ALA A 81 -2.31 -11.06 -0.38
C ALA A 81 -2.45 -11.22 -1.90
N PHE A 82 -3.09 -10.27 -2.57
CA PHE A 82 -3.29 -10.31 -4.02
C PHE A 82 -2.01 -10.02 -4.82
N MET A 83 -0.97 -9.55 -4.15
CA MET A 83 0.33 -9.27 -4.78
C MET A 83 1.22 -10.51 -4.85
N ARG A 84 0.81 -11.59 -4.21
CA ARG A 84 1.61 -12.82 -4.14
C ARG A 84 1.87 -13.41 -5.53
N GLY A 85 3.13 -13.77 -5.78
CA GLY A 85 3.53 -14.39 -7.04
C GLY A 85 3.66 -13.41 -8.21
N ARG A 86 3.43 -12.13 -8.01
CA ARG A 86 3.52 -11.12 -9.06
C ARG A 86 4.86 -10.40 -9.04
N THR A 87 5.32 -9.97 -10.19
CA THR A 87 6.43 -9.01 -10.29
C THR A 87 5.83 -7.69 -10.77
N LEU A 88 6.06 -6.63 -10.00
CA LEU A 88 5.44 -5.33 -10.23
C LEU A 88 6.49 -4.40 -10.83
N SER A 89 6.39 -4.15 -12.14
CA SER A 89 7.34 -3.35 -12.90
C SER A 89 6.73 -2.05 -13.37
N ASN A 90 7.55 -1.00 -13.46
CA ASN A 90 7.17 0.33 -13.92
C ASN A 90 5.98 0.90 -13.14
N ALA A 91 5.93 0.60 -11.85
CA ALA A 91 4.82 0.94 -10.98
C ALA A 91 5.28 1.73 -9.76
N PHE A 92 4.39 2.59 -9.29
CA PHE A 92 4.51 3.19 -7.97
C PHE A 92 3.65 2.36 -7.02
N ILE A 93 4.27 1.77 -6.01
CA ILE A 93 3.63 0.80 -5.14
C ILE A 93 3.61 1.34 -3.72
N VAL A 94 2.44 1.36 -3.10
CA VAL A 94 2.28 1.78 -1.69
C VAL A 94 1.76 0.62 -0.88
N LEU A 95 2.46 0.30 0.19
CA LEU A 95 1.94 -0.55 1.27
C LEU A 95 1.62 0.36 2.45
N ASP A 96 0.35 0.61 2.66
CA ASP A 96 -0.16 1.44 3.74
C ASP A 96 -0.52 0.58 4.95
N GLU A 97 -0.53 1.15 6.15
CA GLU A 97 -0.78 0.45 7.40
C GLU A 97 0.15 -0.76 7.60
N ALA A 98 1.41 -0.60 7.21
CA ALA A 98 2.39 -1.69 7.16
C ALA A 98 2.77 -2.25 8.53
N GLN A 99 2.47 -1.55 9.62
CA GLN A 99 2.65 -2.09 10.98
C GLN A 99 1.83 -3.36 11.21
N ASN A 100 0.78 -3.56 10.40
CA ASN A 100 -0.10 -4.73 10.49
C ASN A 100 0.30 -5.87 9.56
N ALA A 101 1.43 -5.73 8.85
CA ALA A 101 1.99 -6.82 8.07
C ALA A 101 2.87 -7.71 8.96
N THR A 102 2.75 -9.02 8.79
CA THR A 102 3.66 -9.96 9.42
C THR A 102 5.03 -9.92 8.73
N THR A 103 6.04 -10.51 9.36
CA THR A 103 7.37 -10.63 8.74
C THR A 103 7.31 -11.35 7.40
N MET A 104 6.53 -12.42 7.31
CA MET A 104 6.36 -13.18 6.07
C MET A 104 5.68 -12.35 4.98
N GLN A 105 4.65 -11.61 5.34
CA GLN A 105 3.94 -10.73 4.40
C GLN A 105 4.85 -9.62 3.89
N MET A 106 5.65 -9.02 4.77
CA MET A 106 6.59 -7.98 4.39
C MET A 106 7.65 -8.52 3.42
N LYS A 107 8.20 -9.69 3.69
CA LYS A 107 9.16 -10.32 2.79
C LYS A 107 8.54 -10.60 1.42
N MET A 108 7.33 -11.11 1.41
CA MET A 108 6.59 -11.37 0.18
C MET A 108 6.42 -10.08 -0.63
N PHE A 109 6.02 -9.00 0.03
CA PHE A 109 5.80 -7.73 -0.63
C PHE A 109 7.09 -7.13 -1.20
N LEU A 110 8.16 -7.10 -0.39
CA LEU A 110 9.45 -6.53 -0.82
C LEU A 110 10.04 -7.26 -2.03
N THR A 111 9.76 -8.54 -2.19
CA THR A 111 10.25 -9.32 -3.33
C THR A 111 9.43 -9.12 -4.60
N ARG A 112 8.34 -8.35 -4.56
CA ARG A 112 7.53 -8.04 -5.75
C ARG A 112 8.08 -6.89 -6.58
N LEU A 113 9.01 -6.13 -6.02
CA LEU A 113 9.54 -4.94 -6.68
C LEU A 113 10.27 -5.33 -7.97
N GLY A 114 9.73 -4.89 -9.09
CA GLY A 114 10.30 -5.10 -10.42
C GLY A 114 11.06 -3.88 -10.91
N GLU A 115 11.62 -4.00 -12.10
CA GLU A 115 12.39 -2.95 -12.73
C GLU A 115 11.54 -1.70 -12.99
N GLY A 116 12.13 -0.54 -12.75
CA GLY A 116 11.45 0.74 -12.97
C GLY A 116 10.40 1.09 -11.94
N SER A 117 10.28 0.31 -10.88
CA SER A 117 9.27 0.54 -9.85
C SER A 117 9.85 1.25 -8.63
N ARG A 118 8.96 1.96 -7.94
CA ARG A 118 9.26 2.58 -6.65
C ARG A 118 8.24 2.12 -5.63
N MET A 119 8.71 1.81 -4.45
CA MET A 119 7.89 1.30 -3.37
C MET A 119 7.95 2.24 -2.18
N VAL A 120 6.78 2.59 -1.64
CA VAL A 120 6.65 3.38 -0.42
C VAL A 120 5.90 2.56 0.60
N ILE A 121 6.46 2.49 1.80
CA ILE A 121 5.86 1.74 2.91
C ILE A 121 5.55 2.75 4.00
N THR A 122 4.28 2.85 4.38
CA THR A 122 3.83 3.74 5.45
C THR A 122 3.27 2.92 6.59
N GLY A 123 3.45 3.39 7.81
CA GLY A 123 2.93 2.71 8.98
C GLY A 123 3.20 3.47 10.27
N ASP A 124 2.51 3.04 11.31
CA ASP A 124 2.66 3.56 12.67
C ASP A 124 2.93 2.38 13.61
N ARG A 125 4.14 2.32 14.15
CA ARG A 125 4.56 1.23 15.03
C ARG A 125 3.75 1.16 16.33
N THR A 126 3.04 2.22 16.68
CA THR A 126 2.23 2.27 17.91
C THR A 126 0.81 1.73 17.72
N GLN A 127 0.37 1.51 16.47
CA GLN A 127 -0.99 1.11 16.14
C GLN A 127 -1.06 -0.32 15.56
N VAL A 128 -0.33 -1.25 16.16
CA VAL A 128 -0.25 -2.63 15.69
C VAL A 128 -1.51 -3.40 16.10
N ASP A 129 -2.24 -3.92 15.10
CA ASP A 129 -3.46 -4.73 15.28
C ASP A 129 -3.22 -6.22 15.00
N LEU A 130 -1.98 -6.67 15.05
CA LEU A 130 -1.63 -8.08 14.86
C LEU A 130 -1.99 -8.89 16.11
N PRO A 131 -2.29 -10.20 15.94
CA PRO A 131 -2.51 -11.08 17.08
C PRO A 131 -1.33 -11.04 18.04
N ARG A 132 -1.63 -11.19 19.31
CA ARG A 132 -0.63 -11.15 20.38
C ARG A 132 0.44 -12.22 20.12
N GLY A 133 1.70 -11.82 20.19
CA GLY A 133 2.83 -12.70 19.93
C GLY A 133 3.27 -12.75 18.46
N THR A 134 2.55 -12.10 17.57
CA THR A 134 2.94 -12.02 16.15
C THR A 134 3.83 -10.80 15.94
N ALA A 135 5.00 -11.01 15.34
CA ALA A 135 5.94 -9.93 15.09
C ALA A 135 5.47 -9.06 13.92
N SER A 136 5.64 -7.73 14.07
CA SER A 136 5.39 -6.80 12.98
C SER A 136 6.52 -6.84 11.96
N GLY A 137 6.17 -7.06 10.69
CA GLY A 137 7.14 -7.08 9.59
C GLY A 137 7.76 -5.70 9.34
N LEU A 138 7.04 -4.63 9.68
CA LEU A 138 7.56 -3.27 9.51
C LEU A 138 8.80 -3.05 10.40
N ALA A 139 8.73 -3.43 11.67
CA ALA A 139 9.86 -3.27 12.58
C ALA A 139 11.06 -4.11 12.15
N GLU A 140 10.80 -5.35 11.70
CA GLU A 140 11.83 -6.24 11.19
C GLU A 140 12.49 -5.70 9.93
N ALA A 141 11.69 -5.22 8.98
CA ALA A 141 12.19 -4.63 7.74
C ALA A 141 13.03 -3.38 8.01
N GLU A 142 12.57 -2.54 8.94
CA GLU A 142 13.31 -1.35 9.34
C GLU A 142 14.70 -1.72 9.88
N ARG A 143 14.78 -2.75 10.72
CA ARG A 143 16.04 -3.22 11.29
C ARG A 143 16.99 -3.78 10.22
N ILE A 144 16.45 -4.59 9.30
CA ILE A 144 17.26 -5.27 8.28
C ILE A 144 17.72 -4.31 7.19
N LEU A 145 16.89 -3.35 6.81
CA LEU A 145 17.15 -2.47 5.68
C LEU A 145 17.89 -1.19 6.04
N GLN A 146 18.21 -0.98 7.31
CA GLN A 146 19.02 0.18 7.71
C GLN A 146 20.36 0.17 6.98
N GLY A 147 20.69 1.30 6.36
CA GLY A 147 21.94 1.46 5.64
C GLY A 147 21.99 0.82 4.26
N VAL A 148 20.93 0.17 3.82
CA VAL A 148 20.88 -0.40 2.46
C VAL A 148 20.72 0.72 1.44
N ARG A 149 21.55 0.67 0.39
CA ARG A 149 21.53 1.66 -0.68
C ARG A 149 20.18 1.63 -1.42
N GLY A 150 19.60 2.81 -1.62
CA GLY A 150 18.32 2.95 -2.29
C GLY A 150 17.12 2.88 -1.35
N VAL A 151 17.36 2.67 -0.05
CA VAL A 151 16.33 2.65 0.98
C VAL A 151 16.53 3.83 1.92
N SER A 152 15.47 4.59 2.17
CA SER A 152 15.49 5.69 3.13
C SER A 152 14.35 5.55 4.11
N PHE A 153 14.57 6.05 5.33
CA PHE A 153 13.60 6.02 6.40
C PHE A 153 13.26 7.45 6.82
N ASN A 154 11.98 7.74 6.90
CA ASN A 154 11.48 9.04 7.32
C ASN A 154 10.55 8.84 8.51
N TYR A 155 10.85 9.50 9.62
CA TYR A 155 10.10 9.39 10.86
C TYR A 155 9.33 10.68 11.09
N PHE A 156 8.03 10.56 11.33
CA PHE A 156 7.19 11.69 11.69
C PHE A 156 7.01 11.75 13.20
N THR A 157 7.06 12.94 13.73
CA THR A 157 6.82 13.22 15.14
C THR A 157 5.47 13.91 15.32
N SER A 158 5.04 14.15 16.55
CA SER A 158 3.82 14.89 16.83
C SER A 158 3.83 16.31 16.22
N LYS A 159 5.01 16.86 15.95
CA LYS A 159 5.15 18.19 15.32
C LYS A 159 4.78 18.17 13.84
N ASP A 160 4.79 17.01 13.22
CA ASP A 160 4.46 16.85 11.79
C ASP A 160 2.97 16.60 11.56
N VAL A 161 2.21 16.41 12.61
CA VAL A 161 0.76 16.18 12.54
C VAL A 161 0.05 17.53 12.47
N VAL A 162 -0.75 17.67 11.42
CA VAL A 162 -1.54 18.89 11.17
C VAL A 162 -2.95 18.70 11.71
#